data_53d834b7a11d4a47bee5ec38d4bc9663
#
_entry.id   53d834b7a11d4a47bee5ec38d4bc9663
#
_cell.length_a   1.000
_cell.length_b   1.000
_cell.length_c   1.000
_cell.angle_alpha   90.00
_cell.angle_beta   90.00
_cell.angle_gamma   90.00
#
_symmetry.space_group_name_H-M   'P 1'
#
loop_
_entity.id
_entity.type
_entity.pdbx_description
1 polymer ?
#
loop_
_entity_poly.entity_id
_entity_poly.type
_entity_poly.pdbx_seq_one_letter_code
_entity_poly.pdbx_strand_id
1 'polypeptide(L)'
;LSVFLFLDYIPGMHAYAAWVTPPVALFLGLAFALLCGQAHPKFNKKTSKYLLQYSVVGLGFGMNLQASLASGREGMEFTIISVVGTLLIGWVIGRKFLKVDRDTSYLISSGTAICGGSAIAAVGPVLKAKDSEMSVALGTIFILNAIALFIFPMIGHALNMSQHEFGTWAAIAIHDTSSVVG
;
A
#
# COMPACT_ATOMS: atom_id res chain seq x y z
N LEU A 1 -12.77 4.15 7.62
CA LEU A 1 -12.55 2.90 6.88
C LEU A 1 -13.03 1.69 7.66
N SER A 2 -12.63 1.53 8.92
CA SER A 2 -12.96 0.36 9.74
C SER A 2 -14.46 0.15 9.97
N VAL A 3 -15.24 1.22 10.08
CA VAL A 3 -16.70 1.14 10.26
C VAL A 3 -17.35 0.55 9.01
N PHE A 4 -16.84 0.84 7.83
CA PHE A 4 -17.37 0.35 6.56
C PHE A 4 -17.11 -1.14 6.32
N LEU A 5 -16.01 -1.69 6.83
CA LEU A 5 -15.71 -3.11 6.78
C LEU A 5 -16.65 -3.97 7.65
N PHE A 6 -17.27 -3.39 8.66
CA PHE A 6 -18.26 -4.07 9.48
C PHE A 6 -19.70 -3.98 8.96
N LEU A 7 -19.95 -3.18 7.92
CA LEU A 7 -21.29 -3.04 7.32
C LEU A 7 -21.80 -4.34 6.69
N ASP A 8 -20.91 -5.20 6.20
CA ASP A 8 -21.26 -6.51 5.64
C ASP A 8 -21.80 -7.50 6.70
N TYR A 9 -21.50 -7.28 7.98
CA TYR A 9 -21.95 -8.12 9.08
C TYR A 9 -23.32 -7.68 9.65
N ILE A 10 -23.87 -6.55 9.21
CA ILE A 10 -25.15 -6.05 9.70
C ILE A 10 -26.26 -6.52 8.75
N PRO A 11 -27.20 -7.38 9.22
CA PRO A 11 -28.31 -7.87 8.39
C PRO A 11 -29.16 -6.68 7.90
N GLY A 12 -29.32 -6.55 6.59
CA GLY A 12 -30.09 -5.50 5.93
C GLY A 12 -29.28 -4.35 5.31
N MET A 13 -27.95 -4.29 5.51
CA MET A 13 -27.12 -3.22 4.93
C MET A 13 -26.24 -3.68 3.75
N HIS A 14 -26.36 -4.93 3.30
CA HIS A 14 -25.60 -5.47 2.16
C HIS A 14 -25.73 -4.65 0.86
N ALA A 15 -26.89 -4.01 0.64
CA ALA A 15 -27.10 -3.15 -0.54
C ALA A 15 -26.23 -1.89 -0.51
N TYR A 16 -25.88 -1.37 0.67
CA TYR A 16 -25.03 -0.20 0.84
C TYR A 16 -23.54 -0.58 0.88
N ALA A 17 -23.21 -1.76 1.38
CA ALA A 17 -21.85 -2.28 1.41
C ALA A 17 -21.27 -2.47 0.00
N ALA A 18 -22.09 -2.87 -0.97
CA ALA A 18 -21.70 -3.01 -2.37
C ALA A 18 -21.21 -1.69 -3.02
N TRP A 19 -21.59 -0.54 -2.49
CA TRP A 19 -21.17 0.77 -3.01
C TRP A 19 -19.89 1.29 -2.34
N VAL A 20 -19.53 0.73 -1.18
CA VAL A 20 -18.36 1.16 -0.41
C VAL A 20 -17.16 0.28 -0.76
N THR A 21 -16.67 0.43 -1.98
CA THR A 21 -15.42 -0.20 -2.39
C THR A 21 -14.23 0.51 -1.71
N PRO A 22 -13.08 -0.16 -1.54
CA PRO A 22 -11.88 0.44 -0.96
C PRO A 22 -11.45 1.77 -1.61
N PRO A 23 -11.51 1.93 -2.96
CA PRO A 23 -11.25 3.21 -3.61
C PRO A 23 -12.21 4.33 -3.17
N VAL A 24 -13.50 4.03 -3.06
CA VAL A 24 -14.52 4.99 -2.61
C VAL A 24 -14.28 5.39 -1.15
N ALA A 25 -13.95 4.43 -0.30
CA ALA A 25 -13.64 4.69 1.11
C ALA A 25 -12.37 5.55 1.26
N LEU A 26 -11.35 5.32 0.43
CA LEU A 26 -10.12 6.13 0.38
C LEU A 26 -10.45 7.56 -0.05
N PHE A 27 -11.21 7.72 -1.14
CA PHE A 27 -11.58 9.03 -1.67
C PHE A 27 -12.39 9.84 -0.65
N LEU A 28 -13.39 9.22 -0.01
CA LEU A 28 -14.19 9.87 1.03
C LEU A 28 -13.34 10.25 2.25
N GLY A 29 -12.43 9.36 2.67
CA GLY A 29 -11.49 9.63 3.76
C GLY A 29 -10.55 10.80 3.46
N LEU A 30 -10.04 10.86 2.24
CA LEU A 30 -9.19 11.96 1.77
C LEU A 30 -9.97 13.27 1.68
N ALA A 31 -11.16 13.27 1.08
CA ALA A 31 -12.02 14.44 0.99
C ALA A 31 -12.38 14.98 2.38
N PHE A 32 -12.75 14.10 3.31
CA PHE A 32 -13.03 14.47 4.69
C PHE A 32 -11.81 15.10 5.38
N ALA A 33 -10.62 14.51 5.21
CA ALA A 33 -9.38 15.02 5.81
C ALA A 33 -9.00 16.41 5.26
N LEU A 34 -9.24 16.67 3.98
CA LEU A 34 -8.97 17.95 3.35
C LEU A 34 -9.97 19.04 3.74
N LEU A 35 -11.26 18.68 3.91
CA LEU A 35 -12.31 19.65 4.23
C LEU A 35 -12.44 19.93 5.72
N CYS A 36 -12.32 18.91 6.56
CA CYS A 36 -12.55 19.00 8.01
C CYS A 36 -11.26 19.00 8.83
N GLY A 37 -10.11 18.71 8.20
CA GLY A 37 -8.83 18.56 8.87
C GLY A 37 -8.78 17.30 9.77
N GLN A 38 -7.72 17.19 10.56
CA GLN A 38 -7.54 16.07 11.51
C GLN A 38 -7.85 16.54 12.94
N ALA A 39 -9.01 16.21 13.46
CA ALA A 39 -9.41 16.58 14.81
C ALA A 39 -8.51 15.95 15.91
N HIS A 40 -8.08 14.69 15.72
CA HIS A 40 -7.28 13.94 16.71
C HIS A 40 -6.15 13.13 16.05
N PRO A 41 -5.07 13.75 15.55
CA PRO A 41 -4.04 13.08 14.76
C PRO A 41 -3.33 11.95 15.50
N LYS A 42 -3.05 12.12 16.80
CA LYS A 42 -2.39 11.10 17.63
C LYS A 42 -3.27 9.86 17.82
N PHE A 43 -4.57 10.05 18.07
CA PHE A 43 -5.53 8.97 18.23
C PHE A 43 -5.73 8.23 16.91
N ASN A 44 -5.95 8.94 15.82
CA ASN A 44 -6.11 8.37 14.48
C ASN A 44 -4.90 7.53 14.08
N LYS A 45 -3.68 8.04 14.28
CA LYS A 45 -2.43 7.32 13.98
C LYS A 45 -2.31 6.02 14.78
N LYS A 46 -2.62 6.07 16.08
CA LYS A 46 -2.55 4.90 16.97
C LYS A 46 -3.61 3.86 16.58
N THR A 47 -4.84 4.28 16.37
CA THR A 47 -5.96 3.41 16.02
C THR A 47 -5.75 2.76 14.66
N SER A 48 -5.35 3.52 13.63
CA SER A 48 -5.05 2.99 12.30
C SER A 48 -3.93 1.94 12.35
N LYS A 49 -2.88 2.18 13.14
CA LYS A 49 -1.80 1.21 13.31
C LYS A 49 -2.30 -0.12 13.88
N TYR A 50 -3.07 -0.09 14.96
CA TYR A 50 -3.58 -1.32 15.57
C TYR A 50 -4.60 -2.04 14.67
N LEU A 51 -5.49 -1.31 14.02
CA LEU A 51 -6.45 -1.89 13.08
C LEU A 51 -5.73 -2.57 11.90
N LEU A 52 -4.70 -1.93 11.34
CA LEU A 52 -3.88 -2.53 10.29
C LEU A 52 -3.22 -3.82 10.79
N GLN A 53 -2.62 -3.79 11.97
CA GLN A 53 -1.96 -4.97 12.56
C GLN A 53 -2.94 -6.12 12.77
N TYR A 54 -4.11 -5.87 13.34
CA TYR A 54 -5.14 -6.90 13.55
C TYR A 54 -5.70 -7.42 12.23
N SER A 55 -5.89 -6.55 11.23
CA SER A 55 -6.35 -6.97 9.90
C SER A 55 -5.34 -7.89 9.22
N VAL A 56 -4.05 -7.57 9.29
CA VAL A 56 -2.98 -8.42 8.72
C VAL A 56 -2.90 -9.77 9.44
N VAL A 57 -3.02 -9.78 10.77
CA VAL A 57 -3.07 -11.04 11.54
C VAL A 57 -4.30 -11.87 11.16
N GLY A 58 -5.47 -11.24 11.06
CA GLY A 58 -6.71 -11.91 10.63
C GLY A 58 -6.59 -12.51 9.23
N LEU A 59 -5.97 -11.78 8.32
CA LEU A 59 -5.72 -12.24 6.95
C LEU A 59 -4.79 -13.46 6.94
N GLY A 60 -3.75 -13.46 7.80
CA GLY A 60 -2.86 -14.61 7.96
C GLY A 60 -3.57 -15.89 8.42
N PHE A 61 -4.57 -15.79 9.29
CA PHE A 61 -5.38 -16.94 9.71
C PHE A 61 -6.29 -17.47 8.60
N GLY A 62 -6.70 -16.63 7.65
CA GLY A 62 -7.51 -17.02 6.49
C GLY A 62 -6.72 -17.68 5.36
N MET A 63 -5.39 -17.61 5.38
CA MET A 63 -4.53 -18.12 4.31
C MET A 63 -4.27 -19.62 4.47
N ASN A 64 -4.27 -20.35 3.34
CA ASN A 64 -3.81 -21.73 3.31
C ASN A 64 -2.29 -21.77 3.38
N LEU A 65 -1.75 -22.23 4.51
CA LEU A 65 -0.31 -22.25 4.78
C LEU A 65 0.49 -23.06 3.74
N GLN A 66 -0.05 -24.18 3.27
CA GLN A 66 0.63 -25.03 2.27
C GLN A 66 0.70 -24.33 0.92
N ALA A 67 -0.40 -23.71 0.48
CA ALA A 67 -0.42 -22.93 -0.75
C ALA A 67 0.51 -21.71 -0.66
N SER A 68 0.54 -21.04 0.48
CA SER A 68 1.43 -19.89 0.71
C SER A 68 2.91 -20.27 0.71
N LEU A 69 3.27 -21.43 1.28
CA LEU A 69 4.65 -21.94 1.26
C LEU A 69 5.08 -22.37 -0.14
N ALA A 70 4.18 -23.00 -0.91
CA ALA A 70 4.47 -23.39 -2.29
C ALA A 70 4.71 -22.15 -3.18
N SER A 71 3.78 -21.19 -3.14
CA SER A 71 3.92 -19.91 -3.88
C SER A 71 5.16 -19.13 -3.44
N GLY A 72 5.48 -19.15 -2.14
CA GLY A 72 6.67 -18.49 -1.60
C GLY A 72 7.97 -19.09 -2.13
N ARG A 73 8.05 -20.42 -2.32
CA ARG A 73 9.24 -21.06 -2.91
C ARG A 73 9.43 -20.70 -4.38
N GLU A 74 8.35 -20.73 -5.15
CA GLU A 74 8.37 -20.39 -6.57
C GLU A 74 8.62 -18.90 -6.83
N GLY A 75 8.08 -18.04 -5.96
CA GLY A 75 8.19 -16.57 -6.09
C GLY A 75 9.44 -15.95 -5.46
N MET A 76 10.24 -16.71 -4.70
CA MET A 76 11.34 -16.14 -3.91
C MET A 76 12.43 -15.48 -4.77
N GLU A 77 12.87 -16.14 -5.83
CA GLU A 77 13.87 -15.58 -6.76
C GLU A 77 13.35 -14.30 -7.40
N PHE A 78 12.09 -14.33 -7.84
CA PHE A 78 11.44 -13.17 -8.44
C PHE A 78 11.33 -12.00 -7.46
N THR A 79 10.96 -12.27 -6.22
CA THR A 79 10.86 -11.25 -5.16
C THR A 79 12.21 -10.60 -4.88
N ILE A 80 13.29 -11.40 -4.77
CA ILE A 80 14.64 -10.87 -4.56
C ILE A 80 15.05 -9.95 -5.71
N ILE A 81 14.87 -10.39 -6.96
CA ILE A 81 15.21 -9.60 -8.15
C ILE A 81 14.37 -8.31 -8.19
N SER A 82 13.08 -8.40 -7.91
CA SER A 82 12.17 -7.26 -7.89
C SER A 82 12.56 -6.23 -6.84
N VAL A 83 12.80 -6.65 -5.61
CA VAL A 83 13.16 -5.75 -4.50
C VAL A 83 14.50 -5.07 -4.77
N VAL A 84 15.53 -5.85 -5.11
CA VAL A 84 16.86 -5.30 -5.41
C VAL A 84 16.82 -4.41 -6.64
N GLY A 85 16.13 -4.84 -7.70
CA GLY A 85 15.98 -4.06 -8.92
C GLY A 85 15.27 -2.73 -8.67
N THR A 86 14.16 -2.74 -7.92
CA THR A 86 13.40 -1.53 -7.57
C THR A 86 14.23 -0.57 -6.72
N LEU A 87 14.97 -1.07 -5.73
CA LEU A 87 15.86 -0.24 -4.92
C LEU A 87 16.93 0.43 -5.78
N LEU A 88 17.61 -0.31 -6.65
CA LEU A 88 18.67 0.21 -7.49
C LEU A 88 18.13 1.20 -8.54
N ILE A 89 17.09 0.82 -9.26
CA ILE A 89 16.48 1.66 -10.29
C ILE A 89 15.90 2.93 -9.68
N GLY A 90 15.15 2.80 -8.58
CA GLY A 90 14.55 3.93 -7.88
C GLY A 90 15.60 4.91 -7.37
N TRP A 91 16.69 4.39 -6.78
CA TRP A 91 17.82 5.22 -6.35
C TRP A 91 18.50 5.94 -7.53
N VAL A 92 18.78 5.24 -8.62
CA VAL A 92 19.40 5.83 -9.82
C VAL A 92 18.49 6.90 -10.44
N ILE A 93 17.19 6.61 -10.61
CA ILE A 93 16.24 7.57 -11.16
C ILE A 93 16.12 8.80 -10.24
N GLY A 94 15.93 8.59 -8.95
CA GLY A 94 15.81 9.68 -7.99
C GLY A 94 17.03 10.58 -7.97
N ARG A 95 18.22 10.01 -7.94
CA ARG A 95 19.49 10.76 -7.84
C ARG A 95 19.94 11.36 -9.16
N LYS A 96 19.92 10.59 -10.24
CA LYS A 96 20.54 10.97 -11.52
C LYS A 96 19.58 11.75 -12.42
N PHE A 97 18.32 11.35 -12.48
CA PHE A 97 17.33 11.97 -13.36
C PHE A 97 16.53 13.06 -12.65
N LEU A 98 15.97 12.78 -11.50
CA LEU A 98 15.12 13.71 -10.77
C LEU A 98 15.90 14.66 -9.84
N LYS A 99 17.19 14.38 -9.60
CA LYS A 99 18.07 15.16 -8.72
C LYS A 99 17.51 15.38 -7.31
N VAL A 100 16.72 14.43 -6.83
CA VAL A 100 16.20 14.43 -5.47
C VAL A 100 17.35 14.17 -4.50
N ASP A 101 17.27 14.70 -3.29
CA ASP A 101 18.28 14.44 -2.26
C ASP A 101 18.43 12.96 -1.94
N ARG A 102 19.57 12.59 -1.37
CA ARG A 102 19.96 11.20 -1.15
C ARG A 102 18.96 10.45 -0.28
N ASP A 103 18.60 11.02 0.84
CA ASP A 103 17.81 10.35 1.87
C ASP A 103 16.35 10.20 1.42
N THR A 104 15.77 11.24 0.81
CA THR A 104 14.44 11.15 0.18
C THR A 104 14.39 10.12 -0.95
N SER A 105 15.40 10.09 -1.84
CA SER A 105 15.48 9.07 -2.90
C SER A 105 15.52 7.66 -2.34
N TYR A 106 16.33 7.44 -1.29
CA TYR A 106 16.45 6.13 -0.68
C TYR A 106 15.16 5.71 0.04
N LEU A 107 14.49 6.65 0.72
CA LEU A 107 13.21 6.41 1.40
C LEU A 107 12.12 6.04 0.41
N ILE A 108 11.98 6.78 -0.69
CA ILE A 108 10.98 6.48 -1.74
C ILE A 108 11.28 5.11 -2.36
N SER A 109 12.53 4.84 -2.70
CA SER A 109 12.93 3.55 -3.28
C SER A 109 12.64 2.38 -2.34
N SER A 110 12.92 2.54 -1.04
CA SER A 110 12.62 1.54 -0.02
C SER A 110 11.13 1.32 0.16
N GLY A 111 10.35 2.41 0.17
CA GLY A 111 8.90 2.35 0.23
C GLY A 111 8.31 1.60 -0.97
N THR A 112 8.76 1.95 -2.17
CA THR A 112 8.29 1.29 -3.40
C THR A 112 8.70 -0.18 -3.47
N ALA A 113 9.90 -0.53 -2.99
CA ALA A 113 10.44 -1.88 -3.11
C ALA A 113 9.91 -2.87 -2.09
N ILE A 114 9.43 -2.42 -0.92
CA ILE A 114 9.12 -3.32 0.20
C ILE A 114 7.63 -3.32 0.53
N CYS A 115 7.15 -2.27 1.22
CA CYS A 115 5.75 -2.22 1.68
C CYS A 115 5.24 -0.78 1.93
N GLY A 116 5.62 0.15 1.10
CA GLY A 116 5.13 1.52 1.18
C GLY A 116 5.58 2.27 2.42
N GLY A 117 4.63 2.89 3.11
CA GLY A 117 4.90 3.76 4.26
C GLY A 117 5.55 3.08 5.47
N SER A 118 5.32 1.78 5.66
CA SER A 118 5.93 1.03 6.78
C SER A 118 7.44 0.85 6.58
N ALA A 119 7.90 0.63 5.36
CA ALA A 119 9.33 0.58 5.03
C ALA A 119 9.99 1.95 5.27
N ILE A 120 9.35 3.04 4.83
CA ILE A 120 9.84 4.40 5.08
C ILE A 120 9.95 4.68 6.59
N ALA A 121 8.93 4.30 7.36
CA ALA A 121 8.93 4.49 8.81
C ALA A 121 10.03 3.69 9.54
N ALA A 122 10.42 2.55 9.00
CA ALA A 122 11.50 1.72 9.54
C ALA A 122 12.88 2.24 9.13
N VAL A 123 13.04 2.65 7.87
CA VAL A 123 14.32 3.06 7.30
C VAL A 123 14.69 4.51 7.69
N GLY A 124 13.70 5.40 7.80
CA GLY A 124 13.92 6.82 8.12
C GLY A 124 14.76 7.08 9.36
N PRO A 125 14.46 6.49 10.52
CA PRO A 125 15.27 6.64 11.73
C PRO A 125 16.71 6.10 11.58
N VAL A 126 16.91 5.03 10.78
CA VAL A 126 18.25 4.45 10.53
C VAL A 126 19.10 5.39 9.71
N LEU A 127 18.51 6.05 8.72
CA LEU A 127 19.17 7.09 7.91
C LEU A 127 19.33 8.42 8.66
N LYS A 128 18.68 8.59 9.80
CA LYS A 128 18.53 9.87 10.49
C LYS A 128 17.92 10.94 9.57
N ALA A 129 16.97 10.51 8.72
CA ALA A 129 16.29 11.37 7.77
C ALA A 129 15.50 12.45 8.49
N LYS A 130 15.45 13.65 7.92
CA LYS A 130 14.66 14.76 8.45
C LYS A 130 13.16 14.49 8.31
N ASP A 131 12.37 15.10 9.18
CA ASP A 131 10.90 14.97 9.13
C ASP A 131 10.31 15.43 7.80
N SER A 132 10.92 16.43 7.15
CA SER A 132 10.54 16.90 5.82
C SER A 132 10.79 15.84 4.75
N GLU A 133 11.93 15.15 4.78
CA GLU A 133 12.30 14.08 3.85
C GLU A 133 11.36 12.87 3.98
N MET A 134 11.07 12.50 5.24
CA MET A 134 10.11 11.43 5.54
C MET A 134 8.69 11.80 5.07
N SER A 135 8.27 13.04 5.28
CA SER A 135 6.93 13.50 4.87
C SER A 135 6.78 13.51 3.35
N VAL A 136 7.79 13.96 2.63
CA VAL A 136 7.81 13.94 1.16
C VAL A 136 7.77 12.50 0.64
N ALA A 137 8.60 11.61 1.20
CA ALA A 137 8.63 10.22 0.80
C ALA A 137 7.28 9.51 1.06
N LEU A 138 6.71 9.69 2.24
CA LEU A 138 5.39 9.14 2.59
C LEU A 138 4.29 9.68 1.68
N GLY A 139 4.26 11.00 1.44
CA GLY A 139 3.30 11.64 0.55
C GLY A 139 3.37 11.11 -0.86
N THR A 140 4.58 10.95 -1.40
CA THR A 140 4.82 10.37 -2.75
C THR A 140 4.26 8.96 -2.85
N ILE A 141 4.59 8.08 -1.91
CA ILE A 141 4.12 6.68 -1.93
C ILE A 141 2.60 6.62 -1.79
N PHE A 142 2.00 7.40 -0.90
CA PHE A 142 0.54 7.38 -0.73
C PHE A 142 -0.20 7.90 -1.96
N ILE A 143 0.32 8.93 -2.63
CA ILE A 143 -0.26 9.43 -3.89
C ILE A 143 -0.13 8.37 -4.98
N LEU A 144 1.02 7.73 -5.13
CA LEU A 144 1.23 6.68 -6.13
C LEU A 144 0.32 5.48 -5.88
N ASN A 145 0.19 5.04 -4.63
CA ASN A 145 -0.71 3.95 -4.26
C ASN A 145 -2.18 4.31 -4.51
N ALA A 146 -2.59 5.55 -4.20
CA ALA A 146 -3.94 6.02 -4.51
C ALA A 146 -4.22 6.01 -6.01
N ILE A 147 -3.27 6.46 -6.83
CA ILE A 147 -3.37 6.41 -8.29
C ILE A 147 -3.44 4.97 -8.79
N ALA A 148 -2.59 4.09 -8.26
CA ALA A 148 -2.55 2.68 -8.62
C ALA A 148 -3.89 1.98 -8.36
N LEU A 149 -4.54 2.29 -7.25
CA LEU A 149 -5.83 1.72 -6.86
C LEU A 149 -6.95 1.94 -7.91
N PHE A 150 -6.86 3.04 -8.67
CA PHE A 150 -7.81 3.32 -9.75
C PHE A 150 -7.31 2.84 -11.11
N ILE A 151 -6.02 3.02 -11.41
CA ILE A 151 -5.47 2.73 -12.73
C ILE A 151 -5.31 1.23 -12.96
N PHE A 152 -4.85 0.47 -11.97
CA PHE A 152 -4.57 -0.95 -12.16
C PHE A 152 -5.80 -1.78 -12.51
N PRO A 153 -6.97 -1.63 -11.85
CA PRO A 153 -8.18 -2.33 -12.27
C PRO A 153 -8.60 -1.98 -13.70
N MET A 154 -8.48 -0.71 -14.09
CA MET A 154 -8.80 -0.29 -15.47
C MET A 154 -7.91 -0.98 -16.50
N ILE A 155 -6.60 -1.07 -16.24
CA ILE A 155 -5.65 -1.75 -17.13
C ILE A 155 -5.93 -3.25 -17.14
N GLY A 156 -6.15 -3.88 -16.00
CA GLY A 156 -6.46 -5.30 -15.89
C GLY A 156 -7.70 -5.69 -16.69
N HIS A 157 -8.76 -4.89 -16.62
CA HIS A 157 -9.95 -5.07 -17.43
C HIS A 157 -9.69 -4.85 -18.93
N ALA A 158 -8.94 -3.82 -19.30
CA ALA A 158 -8.60 -3.53 -20.70
C ALA A 158 -7.75 -4.65 -21.33
N LEU A 159 -6.91 -5.31 -20.56
CA LEU A 159 -6.07 -6.43 -21.00
C LEU A 159 -6.79 -7.80 -20.87
N ASN A 160 -8.03 -7.83 -20.40
CA ASN A 160 -8.80 -9.05 -20.14
C ASN A 160 -8.04 -10.08 -19.27
N MET A 161 -7.33 -9.58 -18.24
CA MET A 161 -6.59 -10.42 -17.33
C MET A 161 -7.54 -11.27 -16.49
N SER A 162 -7.18 -12.54 -16.27
CA SER A 162 -7.88 -13.38 -15.29
C SER A 162 -7.63 -12.82 -13.86
N GLN A 163 -8.49 -13.18 -12.90
CA GLN A 163 -8.34 -12.73 -11.51
C GLN A 163 -6.98 -13.13 -10.90
N HIS A 164 -6.47 -14.29 -11.28
CA HIS A 164 -5.16 -14.77 -10.81
C HIS A 164 -4.00 -13.96 -11.42
N GLU A 165 -4.04 -13.72 -12.73
CA GLU A 165 -3.02 -12.91 -13.41
C GLU A 165 -3.03 -11.47 -12.90
N PHE A 166 -4.21 -10.87 -12.75
CA PHE A 166 -4.36 -9.52 -12.22
C PHE A 166 -3.84 -9.42 -10.79
N GLY A 167 -4.23 -10.35 -9.91
CA GLY A 167 -3.77 -10.37 -8.52
C GLY A 167 -2.25 -10.51 -8.40
N THR A 168 -1.65 -11.40 -9.19
CA THR A 168 -0.19 -11.59 -9.23
C THR A 168 0.52 -10.35 -9.76
N TRP A 169 0.04 -9.77 -10.86
CA TRP A 169 0.60 -8.56 -11.43
C TRP A 169 0.50 -7.36 -10.48
N ALA A 170 -0.66 -7.15 -9.86
CA ALA A 170 -0.88 -6.06 -8.89
C ALA A 170 0.02 -6.23 -7.66
N ALA A 171 0.15 -7.43 -7.13
CA ALA A 171 1.03 -7.72 -5.99
C ALA A 171 2.49 -7.38 -6.29
N ILE A 172 2.96 -7.71 -7.49
CA ILE A 172 4.34 -7.44 -7.93
C ILE A 172 4.56 -5.95 -8.20
N ALA A 173 3.57 -5.27 -8.79
CA ALA A 173 3.75 -3.89 -9.24
C ALA A 173 3.54 -2.86 -8.14
N ILE A 174 2.66 -3.13 -7.17
CA ILE A 174 2.31 -2.17 -6.12
C ILE A 174 3.14 -2.37 -4.84
N HIS A 175 3.50 -3.61 -4.50
CA HIS A 175 4.26 -3.97 -3.29
C HIS A 175 3.64 -3.50 -1.96
N ASP A 176 2.41 -3.02 -1.95
CA ASP A 176 1.71 -2.58 -0.74
C ASP A 176 0.43 -3.41 -0.54
N THR A 177 0.39 -4.17 0.54
CA THR A 177 -0.70 -5.11 0.83
C THR A 177 -2.06 -4.41 0.90
N SER A 178 -2.12 -3.21 1.46
CA SER A 178 -3.38 -2.48 1.61
C SER A 178 -3.95 -2.02 0.26
N SER A 179 -3.08 -1.65 -0.67
CA SER A 179 -3.47 -1.21 -2.00
C SER A 179 -3.74 -2.38 -2.95
N VAL A 180 -3.09 -3.53 -2.73
CA VAL A 180 -3.34 -4.74 -3.55
C VAL A 180 -4.67 -5.40 -3.20
N VAL A 181 -5.03 -5.42 -1.90
CA VAL A 181 -6.29 -6.01 -1.43
C VAL A 181 -7.48 -5.06 -1.70
N GLY A 182 -7.26 -3.77 -1.77
CA GLY A 182 -8.29 -2.75 -2.06
C GLY A 182 -8.71 -2.74 -3.50
#